data_883dcb8e75d963e76bf9f47a4096e6bd
#
_entry.id   883dcb8e75d963e76bf9f47a4096e6bd
#
_cell.length_a   1.000
_cell.length_b   1.000
_cell.length_c   1.000
_cell.angle_alpha   90.00
_cell.angle_beta   90.00
_cell.angle_gamma   90.00
#
_symmetry.space_group_name_H-M   'P 1'
#
loop_
_entity.id
_entity.type
_entity.pdbx_description
1 polymer ?
#
loop_
_entity_poly.entity_id
_entity_poly.type
_entity_poly.pdbx_seq_one_letter_code
_entity_poly.pdbx_strand_id
1 'polypeptide(L)'
;MNVPLRLNLLLILFSLSFSAYTIYDGSKLIPISYAPNEDYDATEIVSTSAISQEMLSYYSWFASYGYCEDVDIPLFCCKDFINFFTEKWTIIIESSTTEFFDFNFVLWRSDEYKKYIFAFPGTRHDIIELLNEAVNIKLVNYNDEDNGIKVVNYFYKVTKEIRDLLFTSEVLKDFDEHPGYQFVFTGHSLGASVAADILYDAINRNIISPSEHNPALITFGMPRTGNEEWVVDFNTKVKNVLRVVRDGDIVASLPYSLINNPYTHLGGLILVNKELTSMYYCPKDIGEDYPDKVCVRTKSLDIKYHSYYFNPDTKFSSRCY
;
A
#
# COMPACT_ATOMS: atom_id res chain seq x y z
N MET A 1 11.74 13.64 71.63
CA MET A 1 10.60 12.80 71.17
C MET A 1 10.50 12.97 69.68
N ASN A 2 11.11 12.03 68.90
CA ASN A 2 11.12 12.02 67.41
C ASN A 2 9.98 11.13 66.96
N VAL A 3 9.05 11.69 66.17
CA VAL A 3 8.01 10.96 65.49
C VAL A 3 8.45 10.81 64.03
N PRO A 4 8.63 9.62 63.48
CA PRO A 4 8.97 9.46 62.08
C PRO A 4 7.69 9.53 61.22
N LEU A 5 7.69 10.43 60.27
CA LEU A 5 6.67 10.56 59.22
C LEU A 5 6.80 9.34 58.28
N ARG A 6 5.84 8.44 58.35
CA ARG A 6 5.70 7.36 57.34
C ARG A 6 5.08 7.93 56.07
N LEU A 7 5.89 8.06 55.04
CA LEU A 7 5.45 8.37 53.69
C LEU A 7 4.85 7.08 53.10
N ASN A 8 3.52 6.99 53.07
CA ASN A 8 2.82 5.95 52.33
C ASN A 8 2.92 6.29 50.81
N LEU A 9 3.86 5.67 50.14
CA LEU A 9 3.93 5.68 48.67
C LEU A 9 2.82 4.78 48.14
N LEU A 10 1.69 5.39 47.79
CA LEU A 10 0.62 4.71 47.07
C LEU A 10 1.11 4.48 45.64
N LEU A 11 1.67 3.31 45.36
CA LEU A 11 1.93 2.83 44.03
C LEU A 11 0.58 2.56 43.35
N ILE A 12 0.07 3.56 42.64
CA ILE A 12 -1.01 3.35 41.65
C ILE A 12 -0.38 2.60 40.48
N LEU A 13 -0.46 1.29 40.51
CA LEU A 13 -0.24 0.43 39.36
C LEU A 13 -1.37 0.71 38.35
N PHE A 14 -1.14 1.65 37.46
CA PHE A 14 -1.86 1.66 36.18
C PHE A 14 -1.45 0.37 35.47
N SER A 15 -2.27 -0.65 35.62
CA SER A 15 -2.27 -1.76 34.70
C SER A 15 -2.77 -1.21 33.35
N LEU A 16 -1.85 -0.69 32.56
CA LEU A 16 -2.05 -0.59 31.12
C LEU A 16 -2.23 -2.02 30.64
N SER A 17 -3.48 -2.42 30.47
CA SER A 17 -3.81 -3.59 29.68
C SER A 17 -3.37 -3.27 28.25
N PHE A 18 -2.09 -3.51 27.96
CA PHE A 18 -1.66 -3.78 26.61
C PHE A 18 -2.40 -5.05 26.20
N SER A 19 -3.53 -4.88 25.52
CA SER A 19 -4.04 -5.93 24.68
C SER A 19 -2.85 -6.38 23.83
N ALA A 20 -2.41 -7.62 24.02
CA ALA A 20 -1.32 -8.20 23.24
C ALA A 20 -1.87 -8.32 21.82
N TYR A 21 -1.74 -7.25 21.02
CA TYR A 21 -1.86 -7.35 19.60
C TYR A 21 -0.80 -8.35 19.17
N THR A 22 -1.22 -9.45 18.60
CA THR A 22 -0.32 -10.39 17.96
C THR A 22 0.30 -9.62 16.81
N ILE A 23 1.50 -9.12 17.01
CA ILE A 23 2.20 -8.30 16.02
C ILE A 23 2.53 -9.23 14.87
N TYR A 24 2.02 -8.94 13.67
CA TYR A 24 2.42 -9.63 12.46
C TYR A 24 3.92 -9.40 12.27
N ASP A 25 4.69 -10.48 12.28
CA ASP A 25 6.16 -10.43 12.29
C ASP A 25 6.78 -10.34 10.89
N GLY A 26 5.96 -10.34 9.83
CA GLY A 26 6.43 -10.30 8.45
C GLY A 26 6.94 -11.64 7.92
N SER A 27 7.05 -12.68 8.76
CA SER A 27 7.62 -13.99 8.37
C SER A 27 6.76 -14.78 7.40
N LYS A 28 5.44 -14.59 7.44
CA LYS A 28 4.52 -15.32 6.56
C LYS A 28 4.65 -14.84 5.12
N LEU A 29 4.76 -15.79 4.20
CA LEU A 29 4.64 -15.49 2.77
C LEU A 29 3.20 -14.98 2.51
N ILE A 30 3.10 -13.95 1.66
CA ILE A 30 1.79 -13.54 1.15
C ILE A 30 1.30 -14.68 0.26
N PRO A 31 0.10 -15.22 0.49
CA PRO A 31 -0.38 -16.39 -0.24
C PRO A 31 -0.44 -16.13 -1.75
N ILE A 32 -0.06 -17.14 -2.54
CA ILE A 32 0.03 -17.07 -4.01
C ILE A 32 -1.35 -16.95 -4.68
N SER A 33 -2.39 -17.33 -4.00
CA SER A 33 -3.77 -17.07 -4.42
C SER A 33 -4.67 -17.14 -3.20
N TYR A 34 -5.26 -16.02 -2.85
CA TYR A 34 -6.45 -16.02 -2.05
C TYR A 34 -7.63 -16.04 -3.04
N ALA A 35 -8.02 -17.22 -3.46
CA ALA A 35 -9.28 -17.44 -4.16
C ALA A 35 -10.28 -17.98 -3.14
N PRO A 36 -11.10 -17.14 -2.51
CA PRO A 36 -12.32 -17.65 -1.91
C PRO A 36 -13.15 -18.21 -3.05
N ASN A 37 -13.95 -19.23 -2.76
CA ASN A 37 -14.85 -19.90 -3.70
C ASN A 37 -15.43 -18.92 -4.72
N GLU A 38 -15.55 -19.35 -5.97
CA GLU A 38 -16.00 -18.58 -7.13
C GLU A 38 -17.42 -17.95 -6.97
N ASP A 39 -18.10 -18.26 -5.88
CA ASP A 39 -19.35 -17.62 -5.48
C ASP A 39 -19.07 -16.19 -5.03
N TYR A 40 -19.82 -15.25 -5.57
CA TYR A 40 -19.72 -13.79 -5.48
C TYR A 40 -19.83 -13.21 -4.06
N ASP A 41 -19.68 -14.01 -3.02
CA ASP A 41 -19.87 -13.57 -1.65
C ASP A 41 -18.59 -12.99 -1.04
N ALA A 42 -18.76 -11.83 -0.40
CA ALA A 42 -17.72 -11.23 0.40
C ALA A 42 -17.30 -12.18 1.52
N THR A 43 -15.99 -12.34 1.71
CA THR A 43 -15.44 -13.08 2.85
C THR A 43 -14.93 -12.10 3.88
N GLU A 44 -15.48 -12.14 5.09
CA GLU A 44 -14.98 -11.32 6.20
C GLU A 44 -13.57 -11.74 6.58
N ILE A 45 -12.68 -10.75 6.71
CA ILE A 45 -11.31 -10.95 7.15
C ILE A 45 -11.28 -10.90 8.66
N VAL A 46 -10.95 -12.02 9.27
CA VAL A 46 -10.76 -12.17 10.71
C VAL A 46 -9.29 -12.46 11.03
N SER A 47 -8.89 -12.33 12.28
CA SER A 47 -7.49 -12.52 12.72
C SER A 47 -6.88 -13.89 12.37
N THR A 48 -7.70 -14.91 12.14
CA THR A 48 -7.28 -16.25 11.73
C THR A 48 -7.17 -16.42 10.21
N SER A 49 -7.58 -15.42 9.42
CA SER A 49 -7.48 -15.46 7.97
C SER A 49 -6.01 -15.40 7.54
N ALA A 50 -5.70 -16.02 6.40
CA ALA A 50 -4.36 -15.94 5.79
C ALA A 50 -3.99 -14.49 5.45
N ILE A 51 -4.98 -13.67 5.10
CA ILE A 51 -4.90 -12.21 5.04
C ILE A 51 -5.56 -11.70 6.31
N SER A 52 -4.83 -10.99 7.16
CA SER A 52 -5.37 -10.44 8.40
C SER A 52 -5.21 -8.93 8.46
N GLN A 53 -5.99 -8.29 9.34
CA GLN A 53 -5.87 -6.85 9.58
C GLN A 53 -4.45 -6.47 10.04
N GLU A 54 -3.84 -7.32 10.87
CA GLU A 54 -2.48 -7.11 11.37
C GLU A 54 -1.47 -7.13 10.22
N MET A 55 -1.60 -8.08 9.28
CA MET A 55 -0.76 -8.14 8.09
C MET A 55 -0.92 -6.88 7.23
N LEU A 56 -2.14 -6.47 6.95
CA LEU A 56 -2.41 -5.28 6.15
C LEU A 56 -1.91 -4.01 6.85
N SER A 57 -2.12 -3.90 8.16
CA SER A 57 -1.59 -2.81 8.96
C SER A 57 -0.07 -2.76 8.94
N TYR A 58 0.60 -3.91 9.02
CA TYR A 58 2.06 -4.02 8.92
C TYR A 58 2.58 -3.42 7.60
N TYR A 59 2.05 -3.83 6.45
CA TYR A 59 2.50 -3.27 5.17
C TYR A 59 2.12 -1.80 4.97
N SER A 60 1.05 -1.34 5.62
CA SER A 60 0.68 0.07 5.58
C SER A 60 1.70 0.99 6.27
N TRP A 61 2.46 0.49 7.25
CA TRP A 61 3.54 1.25 7.87
C TRP A 61 4.65 1.56 6.87
N PHE A 62 5.06 0.59 6.05
CA PHE A 62 6.05 0.83 5.00
C PHE A 62 5.57 1.88 3.99
N ALA A 63 4.32 1.76 3.53
CA ALA A 63 3.73 2.75 2.63
C ALA A 63 3.60 4.15 3.26
N SER A 64 3.52 4.24 4.60
CA SER A 64 3.46 5.50 5.34
C SER A 64 4.83 6.12 5.61
N TYR A 65 5.88 5.32 5.67
CA TYR A 65 7.22 5.79 6.02
C TYR A 65 7.72 6.91 5.10
N GLY A 66 7.50 6.81 3.82
CA GLY A 66 7.93 7.81 2.85
C GLY A 66 7.23 9.18 2.96
N TYR A 67 6.20 9.33 3.82
CA TYR A 67 5.64 10.63 4.15
C TYR A 67 6.49 11.39 5.21
N CYS A 68 7.45 10.75 5.83
CA CYS A 68 8.34 11.38 6.79
C CYS A 68 9.34 12.26 6.03
N GLU A 69 9.24 13.59 6.19
CA GLU A 69 9.97 14.57 5.36
C GLU A 69 11.38 14.88 5.80
N ASP A 70 11.69 14.74 7.07
CA ASP A 70 12.95 15.24 7.59
C ASP A 70 13.73 14.18 8.35
N VAL A 71 14.90 13.91 7.81
CA VAL A 71 15.96 13.19 8.52
C VAL A 71 16.34 13.92 9.82
N ASP A 72 16.02 15.21 9.93
CA ASP A 72 16.29 16.07 11.10
C ASP A 72 15.16 16.07 12.15
N ILE A 73 13.98 15.51 11.83
CA ILE A 73 12.92 15.23 12.82
C ILE A 73 12.71 13.71 12.97
N PRO A 74 13.76 12.92 13.14
CA PRO A 74 13.62 11.46 13.13
C PRO A 74 13.06 10.89 14.42
N LEU A 75 12.75 11.71 15.40
CA LEU A 75 12.89 11.16 16.73
C LEU A 75 11.59 10.88 17.47
N PHE A 76 10.44 11.39 17.03
CA PHE A 76 9.22 11.19 17.81
C PHE A 76 8.16 10.35 17.15
N CYS A 77 7.99 10.43 15.86
CA CYS A 77 6.93 9.68 15.21
C CYS A 77 7.39 8.33 14.64
N CYS A 78 8.62 8.28 14.18
CA CYS A 78 9.17 7.06 13.60
C CYS A 78 10.00 6.24 14.61
N LYS A 79 10.20 6.71 15.86
CA LYS A 79 11.09 6.06 16.82
C LYS A 79 10.60 4.65 17.20
N ASP A 80 9.32 4.48 17.42
CA ASP A 80 8.75 3.17 17.71
C ASP A 80 8.73 2.30 16.44
N PHE A 81 8.49 2.91 15.29
CA PHE A 81 8.59 2.26 13.99
C PHE A 81 10.04 1.90 13.68
N ILE A 82 10.97 2.83 13.79
CA ILE A 82 12.41 2.61 13.56
C ILE A 82 12.93 1.53 14.50
N ASN A 83 12.66 1.58 15.79
CA ASN A 83 13.11 0.56 16.73
C ASN A 83 12.52 -0.82 16.42
N PHE A 84 11.28 -0.89 15.97
CA PHE A 84 10.64 -2.16 15.61
C PHE A 84 11.13 -2.72 14.27
N PHE A 85 11.42 -1.86 13.30
CA PHE A 85 11.78 -2.28 11.95
C PHE A 85 13.29 -2.37 11.73
N THR A 86 14.12 -1.49 12.31
CA THR A 86 15.57 -1.46 12.06
C THR A 86 16.31 -2.69 12.56
N GLU A 87 15.77 -3.43 13.53
CA GLU A 87 16.39 -4.69 13.96
C GLU A 87 16.29 -5.80 12.90
N LYS A 88 15.28 -5.73 12.01
CA LYS A 88 14.96 -6.78 11.04
C LYS A 88 14.97 -6.34 9.58
N TRP A 89 15.05 -5.04 9.35
CA TRP A 89 14.98 -4.43 8.04
C TRP A 89 16.14 -3.48 7.79
N THR A 90 16.74 -3.57 6.62
CA THR A 90 17.80 -2.68 6.15
C THR A 90 17.25 -1.84 5.01
N ILE A 91 17.46 -0.52 5.04
CA ILE A 91 17.20 0.36 3.90
C ILE A 91 18.33 0.13 2.89
N ILE A 92 17.96 -0.29 1.68
CA ILE A 92 18.86 -0.49 0.56
C ILE A 92 19.01 0.81 -0.24
N ILE A 93 17.89 1.48 -0.48
CA ILE A 93 17.87 2.79 -1.12
C ILE A 93 16.68 3.59 -0.59
N GLU A 94 16.90 4.87 -0.40
CA GLU A 94 15.89 5.86 -0.11
C GLU A 94 16.13 7.08 -0.99
N SER A 95 15.09 7.58 -1.63
CA SER A 95 15.16 8.80 -2.44
C SER A 95 14.05 9.74 -2.02
N SER A 96 14.40 11.01 -1.86
CA SER A 96 13.48 12.04 -1.37
C SER A 96 12.94 12.95 -2.48
N THR A 97 13.51 12.94 -3.67
CA THR A 97 13.08 13.83 -4.76
C THR A 97 13.39 13.22 -6.12
N THR A 98 12.50 13.49 -7.08
CA THR A 98 12.80 13.33 -8.50
C THR A 98 12.91 14.72 -9.14
N GLU A 99 13.51 14.83 -10.32
CA GLU A 99 13.74 16.11 -10.98
C GLU A 99 12.43 16.85 -11.31
N PHE A 100 11.37 16.12 -11.61
CA PHE A 100 10.09 16.67 -12.06
C PHE A 100 8.93 16.45 -11.07
N PHE A 101 9.07 15.49 -10.14
CA PHE A 101 8.05 15.17 -9.18
C PHE A 101 8.66 15.08 -7.77
N ASP A 102 8.06 15.76 -6.81
CA ASP A 102 8.38 15.56 -5.39
C ASP A 102 7.76 14.25 -4.93
N PHE A 103 8.48 13.16 -5.20
CA PHE A 103 8.01 11.81 -4.95
C PHE A 103 9.08 10.97 -4.27
N ASN A 104 8.71 10.32 -3.18
CA ASN A 104 9.61 9.48 -2.41
C ASN A 104 9.39 8.01 -2.70
N PHE A 105 10.43 7.22 -2.48
CA PHE A 105 10.33 5.78 -2.38
C PHE A 105 11.42 5.24 -1.46
N VAL A 106 11.17 4.08 -0.88
CA VAL A 106 12.15 3.38 -0.05
C VAL A 106 12.14 1.90 -0.41
N LEU A 107 13.32 1.33 -0.60
CA LEU A 107 13.52 -0.11 -0.76
C LEU A 107 14.12 -0.67 0.53
N TRP A 108 13.39 -1.58 1.13
CA TRP A 108 13.78 -2.31 2.33
C TRP A 108 14.16 -3.75 1.99
N ARG A 109 15.13 -4.31 2.72
CA ARG A 109 15.48 -5.74 2.70
C ARG A 109 15.44 -6.31 4.10
N SER A 110 14.96 -7.53 4.24
CA SER A 110 15.07 -8.33 5.45
C SER A 110 15.64 -9.70 5.13
N ASP A 111 16.81 -10.00 5.71
CA ASP A 111 17.46 -11.30 5.56
C ASP A 111 16.76 -12.35 6.46
N GLU A 112 16.18 -11.91 7.58
CA GLU A 112 15.38 -12.77 8.46
C GLU A 112 14.10 -13.26 7.76
N TYR A 113 13.38 -12.36 7.07
CA TYR A 113 12.11 -12.70 6.41
C TYR A 113 12.28 -13.08 4.94
N LYS A 114 13.48 -12.97 4.38
CA LYS A 114 13.81 -13.19 2.97
C LYS A 114 12.86 -12.41 2.05
N LYS A 115 12.82 -11.11 2.26
CA LYS A 115 11.93 -10.21 1.53
C LYS A 115 12.60 -8.89 1.18
N TYR A 116 12.15 -8.33 0.05
CA TYR A 116 12.27 -6.92 -0.27
C TYR A 116 10.91 -6.26 -0.18
N ILE A 117 10.86 -5.03 0.36
CA ILE A 117 9.66 -4.20 0.34
C ILE A 117 9.97 -2.91 -0.40
N PHE A 118 9.25 -2.69 -1.50
CA PHE A 118 9.26 -1.49 -2.30
C PHE A 118 8.11 -0.61 -1.83
N ALA A 119 8.40 0.48 -1.16
CA ALA A 119 7.43 1.32 -0.49
C ALA A 119 7.32 2.69 -1.18
N PHE A 120 6.09 3.09 -1.53
CA PHE A 120 5.78 4.31 -2.26
C PHE A 120 4.70 5.09 -1.50
N PRO A 121 5.02 6.24 -0.88
CA PRO A 121 4.01 7.09 -0.28
C PRO A 121 3.17 7.78 -1.37
N GLY A 122 2.07 8.40 -0.96
CA GLY A 122 1.32 9.30 -1.84
C GLY A 122 1.99 10.69 -1.93
N THR A 123 1.31 11.61 -2.62
CA THR A 123 1.75 13.01 -2.67
C THR A 123 1.59 13.66 -1.31
N ARG A 124 2.54 14.55 -0.98
CA ARG A 124 2.54 15.37 0.23
C ARG A 124 1.65 16.59 0.11
N HIS A 125 1.54 17.13 -1.10
CA HIS A 125 0.73 18.29 -1.40
C HIS A 125 -0.75 17.96 -1.53
N ASP A 126 -1.57 18.98 -1.47
CA ASP A 126 -3.01 18.90 -1.27
C ASP A 126 -3.65 17.87 -2.22
N ILE A 127 -4.24 16.82 -1.65
CA ILE A 127 -5.00 15.81 -2.39
C ILE A 127 -6.07 16.46 -3.29
N ILE A 128 -6.50 17.69 -2.95
CA ILE A 128 -7.43 18.49 -3.74
C ILE A 128 -6.79 18.90 -5.09
N GLU A 129 -5.50 19.20 -5.12
CA GLU A 129 -4.78 19.46 -6.38
C GLU A 129 -4.74 18.18 -7.23
N LEU A 130 -4.40 17.04 -6.64
CA LEU A 130 -4.45 15.76 -7.32
C LEU A 130 -5.85 15.44 -7.85
N LEU A 131 -6.90 15.76 -7.10
CA LEU A 131 -8.28 15.58 -7.55
C LEU A 131 -8.65 16.50 -8.72
N ASN A 132 -8.15 17.72 -8.73
CA ASN A 132 -8.34 18.68 -9.83
C ASN A 132 -7.56 18.27 -11.07
N GLU A 133 -6.36 17.72 -10.90
CA GLU A 133 -5.57 17.15 -12.00
C GLU A 133 -6.19 15.84 -12.51
N ALA A 134 -6.84 15.06 -11.64
CA ALA A 134 -7.51 13.81 -12.00
C ALA A 134 -8.60 13.99 -13.07
N VAL A 135 -9.20 15.18 -13.18
CA VAL A 135 -10.16 15.53 -14.25
C VAL A 135 -9.46 15.55 -15.63
N ASN A 136 -8.15 15.81 -15.68
CA ASN A 136 -7.35 15.89 -16.90
C ASN A 136 -6.47 14.65 -17.13
N ILE A 137 -6.62 13.61 -16.32
CA ILE A 137 -5.87 12.36 -16.46
C ILE A 137 -6.22 11.69 -17.78
N LYS A 138 -5.21 11.35 -18.56
CA LYS A 138 -5.33 10.66 -19.85
C LYS A 138 -4.62 9.32 -19.81
N LEU A 139 -5.17 8.34 -20.50
CA LEU A 139 -4.49 7.10 -20.83
C LEU A 139 -3.51 7.33 -21.98
N VAL A 140 -2.33 6.75 -21.84
CA VAL A 140 -1.29 6.68 -22.89
C VAL A 140 -0.92 5.24 -23.14
N ASN A 141 -0.44 4.93 -24.32
CA ASN A 141 0.05 3.59 -24.63
C ASN A 141 1.26 3.25 -23.76
N TYR A 142 1.26 2.07 -23.17
CA TYR A 142 2.41 1.59 -22.42
C TYR A 142 3.59 1.32 -23.38
N ASN A 143 4.77 1.81 -23.03
CA ASN A 143 5.99 1.77 -23.86
C ASN A 143 5.85 2.38 -25.28
N ASP A 144 4.89 3.28 -25.47
CA ASP A 144 4.56 3.88 -26.75
C ASP A 144 4.13 2.84 -27.84
N GLU A 145 3.76 1.64 -27.41
CA GLU A 145 3.30 0.55 -28.28
C GLU A 145 1.78 0.59 -28.45
N ASP A 146 1.30 0.43 -29.68
CA ASP A 146 -0.13 0.36 -29.98
C ASP A 146 -0.67 -1.08 -29.88
N ASN A 147 -0.51 -1.68 -28.69
CA ASN A 147 -0.95 -3.03 -28.37
C ASN A 147 -2.26 -3.06 -27.54
N GLY A 148 -2.91 -1.92 -27.37
CA GLY A 148 -4.13 -1.76 -26.60
C GLY A 148 -3.89 -1.54 -25.09
N ILE A 149 -2.70 -1.84 -24.56
CA ILE A 149 -2.36 -1.68 -23.14
C ILE A 149 -2.10 -0.21 -22.87
N LYS A 150 -2.91 0.39 -21.98
CA LYS A 150 -2.83 1.80 -21.66
C LYS A 150 -2.77 2.02 -20.15
N VAL A 151 -1.95 2.97 -19.75
CA VAL A 151 -1.74 3.40 -18.37
C VAL A 151 -2.03 4.89 -18.21
N VAL A 152 -2.31 5.32 -17.01
CA VAL A 152 -2.52 6.74 -16.70
C VAL A 152 -1.19 7.48 -16.86
N ASN A 153 -1.18 8.47 -17.75
CA ASN A 153 0.02 9.20 -18.15
C ASN A 153 0.81 9.78 -16.97
N TYR A 154 0.10 10.31 -15.97
CA TYR A 154 0.74 10.91 -14.79
C TYR A 154 1.56 9.87 -14.01
N PHE A 155 0.95 8.76 -13.62
CA PHE A 155 1.61 7.69 -12.88
C PHE A 155 2.77 7.08 -13.68
N TYR A 156 2.55 6.89 -14.97
CA TYR A 156 3.57 6.33 -15.86
C TYR A 156 4.78 7.25 -16.04
N LYS A 157 4.61 8.58 -16.03
CA LYS A 157 5.75 9.51 -16.03
C LYS A 157 6.56 9.39 -14.75
N VAL A 158 5.91 9.37 -13.59
CA VAL A 158 6.58 9.16 -12.29
C VAL A 158 7.34 7.82 -12.30
N THR A 159 6.70 6.76 -12.80
CA THR A 159 7.33 5.43 -12.93
C THR A 159 8.60 5.49 -13.77
N LYS A 160 8.60 6.18 -14.91
CA LYS A 160 9.79 6.30 -15.77
C LYS A 160 10.97 7.00 -15.08
N GLU A 161 10.70 7.97 -14.23
CA GLU A 161 11.76 8.67 -13.48
C GLU A 161 12.29 7.80 -12.34
N ILE A 162 11.40 7.18 -11.55
CA ILE A 162 11.77 6.41 -10.38
C ILE A 162 12.52 5.13 -10.76
N ARG A 163 12.15 4.45 -11.83
CA ARG A 163 12.71 3.13 -12.16
C ARG A 163 14.23 3.15 -12.30
N ASP A 164 14.77 4.20 -12.93
CA ASP A 164 16.21 4.31 -13.18
C ASP A 164 16.97 4.64 -11.87
N LEU A 165 16.31 5.32 -10.95
CA LEU A 165 16.83 5.56 -9.59
C LEU A 165 16.71 4.32 -8.70
N LEU A 166 15.67 3.52 -8.88
CA LEU A 166 15.39 2.36 -8.04
C LEU A 166 16.18 1.12 -8.48
N PHE A 167 16.30 0.87 -9.79
CA PHE A 167 16.97 -0.32 -10.33
C PHE A 167 18.39 0.00 -10.81
N THR A 168 19.21 0.55 -9.90
CA THR A 168 20.64 0.80 -10.15
C THR A 168 21.41 -0.51 -10.22
N SER A 169 22.64 -0.47 -10.74
CA SER A 169 23.53 -1.64 -10.79
C SER A 169 23.78 -2.25 -9.41
N GLU A 170 23.85 -1.41 -8.38
CA GLU A 170 24.06 -1.83 -6.99
C GLU A 170 22.86 -2.58 -6.44
N VAL A 171 21.63 -2.08 -6.72
CA VAL A 171 20.38 -2.74 -6.30
C VAL A 171 20.19 -4.06 -7.05
N LEU A 172 20.46 -4.11 -8.35
CA LEU A 172 20.36 -5.35 -9.12
C LEU A 172 21.36 -6.40 -8.64
N LYS A 173 22.57 -5.98 -8.31
CA LYS A 173 23.58 -6.86 -7.69
C LYS A 173 23.12 -7.38 -6.34
N ASP A 174 22.49 -6.53 -5.51
CA ASP A 174 21.94 -6.95 -4.22
C ASP A 174 20.84 -8.02 -4.39
N PHE A 175 20.00 -7.94 -5.44
CA PHE A 175 19.03 -8.97 -5.77
C PHE A 175 19.68 -10.29 -6.16
N ASP A 176 20.73 -10.25 -6.97
CA ASP A 176 21.50 -11.44 -7.39
C ASP A 176 22.18 -12.13 -6.20
N GLU A 177 22.59 -11.37 -5.19
CA GLU A 177 23.18 -11.88 -3.95
C GLU A 177 22.15 -12.51 -2.99
N HIS A 178 20.85 -12.24 -3.20
CA HIS A 178 19.75 -12.71 -2.34
C HIS A 178 18.65 -13.45 -3.14
N PRO A 179 18.99 -14.55 -3.82
CA PRO A 179 18.04 -15.28 -4.66
C PRO A 179 16.89 -15.86 -3.84
N GLY A 180 15.69 -15.87 -4.42
CA GLY A 180 14.48 -16.45 -3.81
C GLY A 180 13.85 -15.59 -2.72
N TYR A 181 14.27 -14.34 -2.55
CA TYR A 181 13.56 -13.41 -1.68
C TYR A 181 12.24 -12.99 -2.34
N GLN A 182 11.17 -12.91 -1.54
CA GLN A 182 9.90 -12.39 -2.01
C GLN A 182 9.96 -10.88 -2.19
N PHE A 183 9.40 -10.37 -3.28
CA PHE A 183 9.30 -8.95 -3.55
C PHE A 183 7.90 -8.45 -3.28
N VAL A 184 7.74 -7.51 -2.35
CA VAL A 184 6.46 -6.93 -1.97
C VAL A 184 6.46 -5.46 -2.34
N PHE A 185 5.48 -5.05 -3.13
CA PHE A 185 5.25 -3.67 -3.51
C PHE A 185 4.09 -3.12 -2.69
N THR A 186 4.28 -1.98 -2.06
CA THR A 186 3.25 -1.34 -1.25
C THR A 186 3.22 0.16 -1.48
N GLY A 187 2.06 0.76 -1.36
CA GLY A 187 1.91 2.20 -1.52
C GLY A 187 0.53 2.71 -1.11
N HIS A 188 0.45 4.01 -0.90
CA HIS A 188 -0.78 4.71 -0.55
C HIS A 188 -1.11 5.77 -1.60
N SER A 189 -2.41 5.96 -1.93
CA SER A 189 -2.85 7.01 -2.82
C SER A 189 -2.17 6.92 -4.21
N LEU A 190 -1.55 8.01 -4.67
CA LEU A 190 -0.71 8.06 -5.87
C LEU A 190 0.39 6.99 -5.84
N GLY A 191 1.08 6.84 -4.71
CA GLY A 191 2.15 5.87 -4.56
C GLY A 191 1.68 4.42 -4.75
N ALA A 192 0.42 4.13 -4.48
CA ALA A 192 -0.17 2.84 -4.77
C ALA A 192 -0.23 2.53 -6.28
N SER A 193 -0.57 3.53 -7.10
CA SER A 193 -0.55 3.41 -8.56
C SER A 193 0.87 3.29 -9.11
N VAL A 194 1.80 4.09 -8.56
CA VAL A 194 3.23 4.02 -8.93
C VAL A 194 3.80 2.65 -8.56
N ALA A 195 3.47 2.10 -7.38
CA ALA A 195 3.88 0.75 -6.98
C ALA A 195 3.44 -0.32 -8.00
N ALA A 196 2.21 -0.21 -8.49
CA ALA A 196 1.70 -1.12 -9.52
C ALA A 196 2.41 -0.95 -10.86
N ASP A 197 2.59 0.29 -11.31
CA ASP A 197 3.26 0.57 -12.59
C ASP A 197 4.75 0.17 -12.56
N ILE A 198 5.47 0.42 -11.46
CA ILE A 198 6.87 -0.01 -11.28
C ILE A 198 6.99 -1.53 -11.31
N LEU A 199 6.11 -2.24 -10.59
CA LEU A 199 6.10 -3.71 -10.61
C LEU A 199 5.84 -4.24 -12.01
N TYR A 200 4.87 -3.68 -12.71
CA TYR A 200 4.54 -4.04 -14.09
C TYR A 200 5.71 -3.79 -15.05
N ASP A 201 6.34 -2.60 -14.97
CA ASP A 201 7.50 -2.23 -15.79
C ASP A 201 8.70 -3.15 -15.51
N ALA A 202 9.00 -3.43 -14.25
CA ALA A 202 10.11 -4.29 -13.86
C ALA A 202 9.95 -5.75 -14.36
N ILE A 203 8.72 -6.29 -14.35
CA ILE A 203 8.44 -7.60 -14.90
C ILE A 203 8.60 -7.58 -16.44
N ASN A 204 8.05 -6.58 -17.13
CA ASN A 204 8.16 -6.50 -18.60
C ASN A 204 9.59 -6.26 -19.08
N ARG A 205 10.45 -5.71 -18.24
CA ARG A 205 11.90 -5.53 -18.50
C ARG A 205 12.75 -6.72 -18.06
N ASN A 206 12.12 -7.79 -17.54
CA ASN A 206 12.82 -8.96 -17.00
C ASN A 206 13.76 -8.62 -15.81
N ILE A 207 13.52 -7.54 -15.08
CA ILE A 207 14.21 -7.22 -13.83
C ILE A 207 13.64 -8.10 -12.71
N ILE A 208 12.32 -8.30 -12.70
CA ILE A 208 11.63 -9.14 -11.73
C ILE A 208 11.03 -10.36 -12.44
N SER A 209 11.41 -11.54 -11.99
CA SER A 209 10.83 -12.81 -12.43
C SER A 209 9.68 -13.20 -11.50
N PRO A 210 8.43 -13.31 -11.98
CA PRO A 210 7.31 -13.72 -11.15
C PRO A 210 7.47 -15.10 -10.52
N SER A 211 8.15 -16.03 -11.19
CA SER A 211 8.39 -17.39 -10.69
C SER A 211 9.47 -17.46 -9.62
N GLU A 212 10.43 -16.54 -9.63
CA GLU A 212 11.55 -16.52 -8.71
C GLU A 212 11.26 -15.65 -7.49
N HIS A 213 10.76 -14.44 -7.71
CA HIS A 213 10.59 -13.43 -6.67
C HIS A 213 9.19 -13.44 -6.03
N ASN A 214 8.26 -14.27 -6.54
CA ASN A 214 6.87 -14.35 -6.04
C ASN A 214 6.29 -12.97 -5.67
N PRO A 215 6.18 -12.03 -6.63
CA PRO A 215 5.85 -10.66 -6.34
C PRO A 215 4.42 -10.52 -5.78
N ALA A 216 4.27 -9.61 -4.83
CA ALA A 216 2.99 -9.23 -4.27
C ALA A 216 2.80 -7.71 -4.33
N LEU A 217 1.57 -7.27 -4.55
CA LEU A 217 1.16 -5.87 -4.54
C LEU A 217 0.11 -5.67 -3.44
N ILE A 218 0.43 -4.85 -2.44
CA ILE A 218 -0.50 -4.48 -1.35
C ILE A 218 -0.65 -2.97 -1.34
N THR A 219 -1.81 -2.46 -1.69
CA THR A 219 -2.04 -1.03 -1.86
C THR A 219 -3.15 -0.50 -0.98
N PHE A 220 -3.09 0.80 -0.67
CA PHE A 220 -4.05 1.49 0.18
C PHE A 220 -4.60 2.72 -0.57
N GLY A 221 -5.91 2.77 -0.76
CA GLY A 221 -6.56 3.87 -1.45
C GLY A 221 -6.11 4.08 -2.90
N MET A 222 -5.74 3.00 -3.58
CA MET A 222 -5.23 3.04 -4.95
C MET A 222 -6.29 3.53 -5.94
N PRO A 223 -6.03 4.59 -6.72
CA PRO A 223 -6.87 4.97 -7.85
C PRO A 223 -6.73 3.99 -9.02
N ARG A 224 -7.61 4.13 -10.04
CA ARG A 224 -7.50 3.34 -11.27
C ARG A 224 -6.24 3.77 -12.04
N THR A 225 -5.43 2.80 -12.45
CA THR A 225 -4.09 3.05 -12.98
C THR A 225 -3.99 2.81 -14.48
N GLY A 226 -4.85 1.96 -15.03
CA GLY A 226 -4.83 1.64 -16.45
C GLY A 226 -6.20 1.25 -16.99
N ASN A 227 -6.21 0.78 -18.23
CA ASN A 227 -7.39 0.25 -18.88
C ASN A 227 -7.58 -1.26 -18.59
N GLU A 228 -8.62 -1.84 -19.13
CA GLU A 228 -8.95 -3.26 -18.92
C GLU A 228 -7.83 -4.18 -19.44
N GLU A 229 -7.26 -3.88 -20.61
CA GLU A 229 -6.18 -4.66 -21.18
C GLU A 229 -4.93 -4.67 -20.31
N TRP A 230 -4.59 -3.53 -19.72
CA TRP A 230 -3.49 -3.45 -18.74
C TRP A 230 -3.79 -4.30 -17.50
N VAL A 231 -5.01 -4.23 -16.96
CA VAL A 231 -5.41 -5.01 -15.78
C VAL A 231 -5.36 -6.50 -16.07
N VAL A 232 -5.87 -6.94 -17.22
CA VAL A 232 -5.83 -8.35 -17.62
C VAL A 232 -4.39 -8.83 -17.74
N ASP A 233 -3.53 -8.10 -18.44
CA ASP A 233 -2.12 -8.47 -18.60
C ASP A 233 -1.38 -8.46 -17.26
N PHE A 234 -1.59 -7.45 -16.41
CA PHE A 234 -1.02 -7.39 -15.06
C PHE A 234 -1.38 -8.63 -14.24
N ASN A 235 -2.65 -9.02 -14.21
CA ASN A 235 -3.15 -10.16 -13.42
C ASN A 235 -2.64 -11.52 -13.96
N THR A 236 -2.19 -11.59 -15.20
CA THR A 236 -1.49 -12.80 -15.70
C THR A 236 -0.11 -12.96 -15.06
N LYS A 237 0.56 -11.85 -14.75
CA LYS A 237 1.94 -11.77 -14.28
C LYS A 237 2.05 -11.75 -12.75
N VAL A 238 1.14 -11.05 -12.08
CA VAL A 238 1.13 -10.89 -10.60
C VAL A 238 -0.13 -11.50 -10.02
N LYS A 239 0.03 -12.57 -9.24
CA LYS A 239 -1.11 -13.31 -8.66
C LYS A 239 -1.54 -12.77 -7.30
N ASN A 240 -0.62 -12.12 -6.58
CA ASN A 240 -0.83 -11.64 -5.22
C ASN A 240 -1.11 -10.14 -5.25
N VAL A 241 -2.36 -9.75 -5.50
CA VAL A 241 -2.80 -8.36 -5.52
C VAL A 241 -3.86 -8.14 -4.45
N LEU A 242 -3.56 -7.28 -3.49
CA LEU A 242 -4.46 -6.89 -2.41
C LEU A 242 -4.62 -5.36 -2.42
N ARG A 243 -5.77 -4.91 -2.81
CA ARG A 243 -6.09 -3.50 -2.92
C ARG A 243 -7.04 -3.09 -1.79
N VAL A 244 -6.47 -2.50 -0.73
CA VAL A 244 -7.22 -2.07 0.46
C VAL A 244 -7.88 -0.72 0.19
N VAL A 245 -9.21 -0.67 0.30
CA VAL A 245 -10.01 0.54 0.09
C VAL A 245 -10.98 0.71 1.24
N ARG A 246 -10.98 1.89 1.85
CA ARG A 246 -12.02 2.23 2.83
C ARG A 246 -13.28 2.68 2.10
N ASP A 247 -14.43 2.19 2.55
CA ASP A 247 -15.72 2.62 1.99
C ASP A 247 -15.87 4.14 2.10
N GLY A 248 -16.25 4.77 1.00
CA GLY A 248 -16.35 6.22 0.88
C GLY A 248 -15.06 6.93 0.46
N ASP A 249 -13.92 6.22 0.28
CA ASP A 249 -12.70 6.82 -0.24
C ASP A 249 -12.90 7.33 -1.68
N ILE A 250 -12.85 8.67 -1.83
CA ILE A 250 -13.03 9.31 -3.14
C ILE A 250 -11.87 9.01 -4.09
N VAL A 251 -10.63 8.96 -3.59
CA VAL A 251 -9.43 8.75 -4.42
C VAL A 251 -9.47 7.38 -5.08
N ALA A 252 -9.84 6.35 -4.34
CA ALA A 252 -10.02 5.01 -4.88
C ALA A 252 -11.14 4.91 -5.94
N SER A 253 -11.95 5.94 -6.12
CA SER A 253 -12.98 5.98 -7.16
C SER A 253 -12.51 6.67 -8.44
N LEU A 254 -11.33 7.30 -8.43
CA LEU A 254 -10.79 8.08 -9.53
C LEU A 254 -9.79 7.27 -10.37
N PRO A 255 -9.49 7.73 -11.60
CA PRO A 255 -10.35 8.59 -12.40
C PRO A 255 -11.63 7.85 -12.81
N TYR A 256 -12.68 8.61 -13.11
CA TYR A 256 -13.88 8.03 -13.69
C TYR A 256 -14.37 8.86 -14.88
N SER A 257 -15.06 8.21 -15.78
CA SER A 257 -15.77 8.85 -16.88
C SER A 257 -17.25 8.49 -16.80
N LEU A 258 -18.10 9.47 -17.05
CA LEU A 258 -19.55 9.26 -17.09
C LEU A 258 -20.00 8.44 -18.31
N ILE A 259 -19.15 8.35 -19.32
CA ILE A 259 -19.44 7.65 -20.58
C ILE A 259 -18.30 6.68 -20.86
N ASN A 260 -18.60 5.37 -20.89
CA ASN A 260 -17.65 4.32 -21.24
C ASN A 260 -16.34 4.47 -20.47
N ASN A 261 -16.39 4.30 -19.15
CA ASN A 261 -15.19 4.45 -18.30
C ASN A 261 -14.05 3.56 -18.79
N PRO A 262 -12.98 4.13 -19.36
CA PRO A 262 -11.86 3.36 -19.88
C PRO A 262 -10.89 2.91 -18.78
N TYR A 263 -11.13 3.34 -17.53
CA TYR A 263 -10.25 3.07 -16.41
C TYR A 263 -10.76 1.88 -15.60
N THR A 264 -9.87 0.95 -15.28
CA THR A 264 -10.20 -0.28 -14.58
C THR A 264 -9.33 -0.45 -13.34
N HIS A 265 -9.85 -1.11 -12.30
CA HIS A 265 -9.09 -1.48 -11.13
C HIS A 265 -8.45 -2.86 -11.29
N LEU A 266 -7.27 -3.03 -10.70
CA LEU A 266 -6.71 -4.35 -10.43
C LEU A 266 -7.65 -5.14 -9.51
N GLY A 267 -7.60 -6.47 -9.58
CA GLY A 267 -8.37 -7.37 -8.73
C GLY A 267 -7.97 -7.33 -7.25
N GLY A 268 -8.58 -8.20 -6.43
CA GLY A 268 -8.21 -8.39 -5.03
C GLY A 268 -8.61 -7.23 -4.12
N LEU A 269 -9.86 -6.76 -4.19
CA LEU A 269 -10.37 -5.70 -3.32
C LEU A 269 -10.50 -6.20 -1.87
N ILE A 270 -9.90 -5.48 -0.94
CA ILE A 270 -10.16 -5.55 0.50
C ILE A 270 -10.96 -4.30 0.87
N LEU A 271 -12.25 -4.47 1.11
CA LEU A 271 -13.12 -3.36 1.51
C LEU A 271 -13.12 -3.22 3.03
N VAL A 272 -12.69 -2.07 3.50
CA VAL A 272 -12.77 -1.67 4.92
C VAL A 272 -14.03 -0.84 5.09
N ASN A 273 -14.89 -1.17 6.05
CA ASN A 273 -16.09 -0.38 6.30
C ASN A 273 -15.76 1.02 6.84
N LYS A 274 -16.72 1.95 6.76
CA LYS A 274 -16.54 3.35 7.17
C LYS A 274 -16.10 3.49 8.63
N GLU A 275 -16.60 2.63 9.50
CA GLU A 275 -16.38 2.63 10.94
C GLU A 275 -15.05 2.00 11.34
N LEU A 276 -14.29 1.40 10.40
CA LEU A 276 -13.03 0.65 10.64
C LEU A 276 -13.20 -0.55 11.58
N THR A 277 -14.39 -1.16 11.59
CA THR A 277 -14.70 -2.29 12.46
C THR A 277 -14.65 -3.64 11.76
N SER A 278 -14.73 -3.64 10.42
CA SER A 278 -14.76 -4.87 9.62
C SER A 278 -14.08 -4.67 8.29
N MET A 279 -13.48 -5.75 7.79
CA MET A 279 -12.83 -5.85 6.48
C MET A 279 -13.37 -7.05 5.73
N TYR A 280 -13.52 -6.92 4.42
CA TYR A 280 -14.04 -7.95 3.56
C TYR A 280 -13.16 -8.13 2.34
N TYR A 281 -12.81 -9.37 2.01
CA TYR A 281 -12.24 -9.68 0.71
C TYR A 281 -13.34 -9.77 -0.33
N CYS A 282 -13.18 -9.03 -1.40
CA CYS A 282 -14.14 -8.96 -2.50
C CYS A 282 -13.45 -9.48 -3.77
N PRO A 283 -13.83 -10.66 -4.28
CA PRO A 283 -13.18 -11.29 -5.43
C PRO A 283 -13.31 -10.46 -6.71
N LYS A 284 -14.37 -9.64 -6.78
CA LYS A 284 -14.59 -8.69 -7.88
C LYS A 284 -14.93 -7.31 -7.30
N ASP A 285 -14.41 -6.26 -7.93
CA ASP A 285 -14.87 -4.88 -7.68
C ASP A 285 -16.19 -4.71 -8.46
N ILE A 286 -17.31 -4.99 -7.79
CA ILE A 286 -18.65 -5.09 -8.44
C ILE A 286 -19.22 -3.70 -8.75
N GLY A 287 -18.50 -2.62 -8.49
CA GLY A 287 -19.01 -1.28 -8.78
C GLY A 287 -20.26 -0.88 -7.97
N GLU A 288 -20.89 0.22 -8.39
CA GLU A 288 -21.99 0.84 -7.65
C GLU A 288 -23.39 0.21 -7.88
N ASP A 289 -23.50 -0.83 -8.73
CA ASP A 289 -24.78 -1.30 -9.25
C ASP A 289 -25.49 -2.38 -8.41
N TYR A 290 -24.92 -2.78 -7.27
CA TYR A 290 -25.49 -3.82 -6.41
C TYR A 290 -25.63 -3.33 -4.96
N PRO A 291 -26.66 -2.58 -4.62
CA PRO A 291 -26.79 -1.87 -3.34
C PRO A 291 -26.95 -2.79 -2.11
N ASP A 292 -27.24 -4.06 -2.30
CA ASP A 292 -27.52 -4.99 -1.20
C ASP A 292 -26.34 -5.93 -0.86
N LYS A 293 -25.15 -5.69 -1.43
CA LYS A 293 -23.98 -6.53 -1.22
C LYS A 293 -22.87 -5.81 -0.47
N VAL A 294 -22.16 -6.53 0.39
CA VAL A 294 -21.08 -6.01 1.24
C VAL A 294 -19.93 -5.39 0.40
N CYS A 295 -19.69 -5.93 -0.80
CA CYS A 295 -18.62 -5.46 -1.68
C CYS A 295 -18.99 -4.22 -2.52
N VAL A 296 -20.11 -3.59 -2.26
CA VAL A 296 -20.52 -2.36 -2.93
C VAL A 296 -20.04 -1.15 -2.15
N ARG A 297 -19.31 -0.28 -2.83
CA ARG A 297 -18.86 0.98 -2.23
C ARG A 297 -20.00 2.00 -2.17
N THR A 298 -20.05 2.76 -1.08
CA THR A 298 -21.02 3.84 -0.92
C THR A 298 -20.87 4.93 -1.99
N LYS A 299 -21.98 5.57 -2.35
CA LYS A 299 -21.98 6.78 -3.20
C LYS A 299 -21.57 8.04 -2.41
N SER A 300 -21.59 8.00 -1.08
CA SER A 300 -21.17 9.11 -0.24
C SER A 300 -19.63 9.11 -0.10
N LEU A 301 -18.98 9.81 -1.00
CA LEU A 301 -17.52 9.92 -1.08
C LEU A 301 -17.02 11.12 -0.28
N ASP A 302 -15.90 10.94 0.45
CA ASP A 302 -15.26 11.99 1.24
C ASP A 302 -13.76 11.71 1.33
N ILE A 303 -12.94 12.74 1.19
CA ILE A 303 -11.49 12.65 1.28
C ILE A 303 -11.00 12.16 2.64
N LYS A 304 -11.76 12.38 3.70
CA LYS A 304 -11.41 11.89 5.04
C LYS A 304 -11.24 10.36 5.07
N TYR A 305 -12.01 9.61 4.27
CA TYR A 305 -11.92 8.15 4.22
C TYR A 305 -10.63 7.68 3.54
N HIS A 306 -10.00 8.54 2.75
CA HIS A 306 -8.71 8.28 2.15
C HIS A 306 -7.55 8.34 3.16
N SER A 307 -7.71 9.11 4.22
CA SER A 307 -6.63 9.38 5.18
C SER A 307 -6.55 8.39 6.34
N TYR A 308 -7.61 7.60 6.63
CA TYR A 308 -7.68 6.75 7.81
C TYR A 308 -8.12 5.34 7.44
N TYR A 309 -7.25 4.35 7.63
CA TYR A 309 -7.50 2.95 7.19
C TYR A 309 -7.61 1.94 8.33
N PHE A 310 -6.86 2.11 9.42
CA PHE A 310 -6.80 1.13 10.52
C PHE A 310 -7.08 1.75 11.88
N ASN A 311 -6.93 3.04 12.00
CA ASN A 311 -7.18 3.78 13.25
C ASN A 311 -7.86 5.10 12.91
N PRO A 312 -9.03 5.42 13.52
CA PRO A 312 -9.75 6.66 13.24
C PRO A 312 -8.99 7.91 13.69
N ASP A 313 -8.05 7.77 14.63
CA ASP A 313 -7.30 8.88 15.22
C ASP A 313 -5.95 9.12 14.53
N THR A 314 -5.52 8.22 13.64
CA THR A 314 -4.20 8.31 13.03
C THR A 314 -4.32 8.32 11.51
N LYS A 315 -4.04 9.47 10.90
CA LYS A 315 -3.98 9.61 9.45
C LYS A 315 -2.88 8.73 8.88
N PHE A 316 -3.11 8.20 7.69
CA PHE A 316 -2.12 7.41 6.97
C PHE A 316 -0.83 8.21 6.71
N SER A 317 -0.97 9.44 6.24
CA SER A 317 0.14 10.36 5.98
C SER A 317 0.75 11.02 7.21
N SER A 318 0.12 10.91 8.37
CA SER A 318 0.59 11.51 9.63
C SER A 318 0.74 10.49 10.76
N ARG A 319 1.01 9.24 10.41
CA ARG A 319 1.41 8.23 11.40
C ARG A 319 2.73 8.57 12.07
N CYS A 320 3.36 9.59 11.54
CA CYS A 320 4.54 10.21 12.06
C CYS A 320 4.27 11.50 12.85
N TYR A 321 3.06 11.79 13.29
CA TYR A 321 2.76 12.94 14.14
C TYR A 321 2.06 12.52 15.43
#